data_32b43ec57e935425a96f7801bb308a2b
#
_entry.id   32b43ec57e935425a96f7801bb308a2b
#
_cell.length_a   1.000
_cell.length_b   1.000
_cell.length_c   1.000
_cell.angle_alpha   90.00
_cell.angle_beta   90.00
_cell.angle_gamma   90.00
#
_symmetry.space_group_name_H-M   'P 1'
#
loop_
_entity.id
_entity.type
_entity.pdbx_description
1 polymer ?
#
loop_
_entity_poly.entity_id
_entity_poly.type
_entity_poly.pdbx_seq_one_letter_code
_entity_poly.pdbx_strand_id
1 'polypeptide(L)'
;MRRLYVKRIRALACFGINYYCVTGQTAEGHLQWAAQQDRSALMLLENERTLKNGGEVCIEIPETELPFFVIAYREHSELMTETVMLPAGKEDLRFEVETIYNGSRKLAIELRESPEPD
;
A
#
# COMPACT_ATOMS: atom_id res chain seq x y z
N MET A 1 -15.24 -10.66 10.01
CA MET A 1 -14.04 -9.99 9.47
C MET A 1 -14.16 -8.50 9.64
N ARG A 2 -13.05 -7.81 9.73
CA ARG A 2 -13.01 -6.35 9.83
C ARG A 2 -12.53 -5.76 8.51
N ARG A 3 -12.56 -4.44 8.40
CA ARG A 3 -12.20 -3.73 7.16
C ARG A 3 -10.97 -2.86 7.38
N LEU A 4 -10.11 -2.83 6.36
CA LEU A 4 -8.98 -1.92 6.28
C LEU A 4 -9.29 -0.89 5.20
N TYR A 5 -9.32 0.38 5.59
CA TYR A 5 -9.50 1.49 4.66
C TYR A 5 -8.14 2.14 4.44
N VAL A 6 -7.75 2.29 3.17
CA VAL A 6 -6.50 2.94 2.81
C VAL A 6 -6.80 4.07 1.83
N LYS A 7 -6.40 5.27 2.21
CA LYS A 7 -6.58 6.46 1.38
C LYS A 7 -5.23 6.91 0.84
N ARG A 8 -5.16 7.18 -0.45
CA ARG A 8 -3.99 7.79 -1.07
C ARG A 8 -4.18 9.29 -1.15
N ILE A 9 -3.31 10.04 -0.48
CA ILE A 9 -3.35 11.49 -0.50
C ILE A 9 -2.96 11.96 -1.90
N ARG A 10 -3.76 12.87 -2.47
CA ARG A 10 -3.51 13.40 -3.80
C ARG A 10 -2.16 14.11 -3.86
N ALA A 11 -1.39 13.82 -4.88
CA ALA A 11 -0.08 14.43 -5.11
C ALA A 11 0.11 14.69 -6.60
N LEU A 12 0.94 15.68 -6.92
CA LEU A 12 1.31 15.96 -8.32
C LEU A 12 2.33 14.93 -8.83
N ALA A 13 3.23 14.49 -7.96
CA ALA A 13 4.20 13.46 -8.32
C ALA A 13 3.51 12.09 -8.39
N CYS A 14 3.90 11.28 -9.36
CA CYS A 14 3.39 9.91 -9.54
C CYS A 14 1.87 9.83 -9.73
N PHE A 15 1.22 10.91 -10.19
CA PHE A 15 -0.24 10.93 -10.29
C PHE A 15 -0.79 9.86 -11.26
N GLY A 16 -0.04 9.50 -12.28
CA GLY A 16 -0.43 8.48 -13.27
C GLY A 16 -0.04 7.05 -12.89
N ILE A 17 0.61 6.86 -11.73
CA ILE A 17 1.07 5.56 -11.28
C ILE A 17 0.10 5.02 -10.24
N ASN A 18 -0.36 3.78 -10.40
CA ASN A 18 -1.21 3.13 -9.42
C ASN A 18 -0.37 2.60 -8.25
N TYR A 19 -0.90 2.75 -7.04
CA TYR A 19 -0.34 2.15 -5.83
C TYR A 19 -1.18 0.93 -5.49
N TYR A 20 -0.56 -0.06 -4.87
CA TYR A 20 -1.23 -1.32 -4.53
C TYR A 20 -1.05 -1.62 -3.05
N CYS A 21 -2.13 -2.04 -2.40
CA CYS A 21 -2.10 -2.46 -1.00
C CYS A 21 -1.85 -3.96 -0.94
N VAL A 22 -0.84 -4.37 -0.19
CA VAL A 22 -0.50 -5.78 -0.01
C VAL A 22 -0.67 -6.14 1.46
N THR A 23 -1.50 -7.13 1.72
CA THR A 23 -1.74 -7.67 3.07
C THR A 23 -1.30 -9.13 3.14
N GLY A 24 -0.84 -9.56 4.30
CA GLY A 24 -0.41 -10.94 4.53
C GLY A 24 1.03 -11.24 4.13
N GLN A 25 1.77 -10.24 3.66
CA GLN A 25 3.19 -10.37 3.32
C GLN A 25 3.95 -9.14 3.82
N THR A 26 5.22 -9.35 4.18
CA THR A 26 6.12 -8.22 4.44
C THR A 26 6.63 -7.66 3.12
N ALA A 27 7.09 -6.41 3.15
CA ALA A 27 7.65 -5.77 1.96
C ALA A 27 8.84 -6.57 1.41
N GLU A 28 9.71 -7.06 2.28
CA GLU A 28 10.85 -7.89 1.89
C GLU A 28 10.42 -9.21 1.27
N GLY A 29 9.46 -9.90 1.89
CA GLY A 29 8.94 -11.17 1.37
C GLY A 29 8.26 -11.00 0.01
N HIS A 30 7.57 -9.88 -0.19
CA HIS A 30 6.95 -9.57 -1.47
C HIS A 30 8.00 -9.39 -2.57
N LEU A 31 9.09 -8.68 -2.28
CA LEU A 31 10.16 -8.48 -3.27
C LEU A 31 10.80 -9.80 -3.69
N GLN A 32 11.04 -10.69 -2.74
CA GLN A 32 11.59 -12.01 -3.05
C GLN A 32 10.64 -12.81 -3.94
N TRP A 33 9.36 -12.77 -3.63
CA TRP A 33 8.35 -13.45 -4.44
C TRP A 33 8.26 -12.82 -5.83
N ALA A 34 8.20 -11.49 -5.92
CA ALA A 34 8.06 -10.77 -7.18
C ALA A 34 9.23 -11.01 -8.13
N ALA A 35 10.43 -11.17 -7.60
CA ALA A 35 11.62 -11.44 -8.41
C ALA A 35 11.55 -12.80 -9.13
N GLN A 36 10.69 -13.71 -8.67
CA GLN A 36 10.50 -15.03 -9.24
C GLN A 36 9.30 -15.08 -10.20
N GLN A 37 8.53 -14.01 -10.31
CA GLN A 37 7.33 -13.96 -11.11
C GLN A 37 7.54 -13.18 -12.41
N ASP A 38 6.78 -13.50 -13.43
CA ASP A 38 6.74 -12.65 -14.61
C ASP A 38 5.81 -11.45 -14.32
N ARG A 39 5.89 -10.45 -15.20
CA ARG A 39 5.13 -9.21 -15.03
C ARG A 39 3.60 -9.44 -15.07
N SER A 40 3.15 -10.46 -15.80
CA SER A 40 1.72 -10.77 -15.88
C SER A 40 1.16 -11.23 -14.54
N ALA A 41 1.93 -12.03 -13.80
CA ALA A 41 1.52 -12.48 -12.47
C ALA A 41 1.41 -11.33 -11.49
N LEU A 42 2.30 -10.35 -11.59
CA LEU A 42 2.25 -9.14 -10.76
C LEU A 42 0.98 -8.32 -11.03
N MET A 43 0.55 -8.27 -12.29
CA MET A 43 -0.65 -7.52 -12.67
C MET A 43 -1.95 -8.15 -12.16
N LEU A 44 -1.95 -9.45 -11.87
CA LEU A 44 -3.13 -10.13 -11.33
C LEU A 44 -3.42 -9.77 -9.87
N LEU A 45 -2.46 -9.18 -9.15
CA LEU A 45 -2.66 -8.74 -7.78
C LEU A 45 -3.47 -7.44 -7.69
N GLU A 46 -3.83 -6.85 -8.81
CA GLU A 46 -4.16 -5.43 -8.90
C GLU A 46 -5.62 -5.05 -8.77
N ASN A 47 -6.57 -5.98 -9.00
CA ASN A 47 -7.94 -5.53 -9.32
C ASN A 47 -8.77 -5.00 -8.16
N GLU A 48 -8.51 -5.38 -6.91
CA GLU A 48 -9.34 -4.95 -5.77
C GLU A 48 -8.58 -4.04 -4.78
N ARG A 49 -7.28 -3.83 -5.02
CA ARG A 49 -6.40 -3.18 -4.06
C ARG A 49 -5.62 -2.03 -4.65
N THR A 50 -6.07 -1.55 -5.80
CA THR A 50 -5.42 -0.47 -6.52
C THR A 50 -5.84 0.89 -5.97
N LEU A 51 -4.85 1.72 -5.63
CA LEU A 51 -5.05 3.09 -5.19
C LEU A 51 -4.68 4.05 -6.31
N LYS A 52 -5.66 4.71 -6.87
CA LYS A 52 -5.46 5.83 -7.79
C LYS A 52 -5.19 7.10 -7.00
N ASN A 53 -4.56 8.08 -7.64
CA ASN A 53 -4.25 9.35 -6.99
C ASN A 53 -5.50 9.99 -6.37
N GLY A 54 -5.46 10.23 -5.07
CA GLY A 54 -6.61 10.75 -4.33
C GLY A 54 -7.70 9.74 -4.02
N GLY A 55 -7.49 8.47 -4.38
CA GLY A 55 -8.49 7.41 -4.19
C GLY A 55 -8.41 6.72 -2.83
N GLU A 56 -9.37 5.85 -2.58
CA GLU A 56 -9.46 5.05 -1.36
C GLU A 56 -9.89 3.63 -1.71
N VAL A 57 -9.38 2.65 -0.98
CA VAL A 57 -9.85 1.26 -1.07
C VAL A 57 -10.28 0.75 0.29
N CYS A 58 -11.19 -0.21 0.26
CA CYS A 58 -11.65 -0.93 1.44
C CYS A 58 -11.34 -2.42 1.23
N ILE A 59 -10.57 -3.00 2.13
CA ILE A 59 -10.14 -4.39 2.04
C ILE A 59 -10.66 -5.16 3.25
N GLU A 60 -11.29 -6.30 3.02
CA GLU A 60 -11.63 -7.20 4.12
C GLU A 60 -10.39 -7.93 4.61
N ILE A 61 -10.17 -7.91 5.91
CA ILE A 61 -9.00 -8.54 6.53
C ILE A 61 -9.44 -9.40 7.71
N PRO A 62 -8.64 -10.42 8.08
CA PRO A 62 -8.94 -11.22 9.26
C PRO A 62 -8.78 -10.41 10.55
N GLU A 63 -9.30 -10.93 11.65
CA GLU A 63 -9.20 -10.31 12.97
C GLU A 63 -7.88 -10.61 13.67
N THR A 64 -7.01 -11.36 13.02
CA THR A 64 -5.67 -11.70 13.51
C THR A 64 -4.66 -10.62 13.14
N GLU A 65 -3.50 -10.65 13.78
CA GLU A 65 -2.37 -9.81 13.41
C GLU A 65 -1.94 -10.10 11.97
N LEU A 66 -1.57 -9.06 11.24
CA LEU A 66 -1.36 -9.17 9.79
C LEU A 66 -0.35 -8.12 9.31
N PRO A 67 0.67 -8.50 8.52
CA PRO A 67 1.55 -7.51 7.90
C PRO A 67 0.86 -6.81 6.73
N PHE A 68 1.20 -5.54 6.53
CA PHE A 68 0.61 -4.69 5.51
C PHE A 68 1.61 -3.66 5.01
N PHE A 69 1.63 -3.41 3.71
CA PHE A 69 2.41 -2.32 3.11
C PHE A 69 1.77 -1.87 1.79
N VAL A 70 2.27 -0.76 1.26
CA VAL A 70 1.83 -0.22 -0.04
C VAL A 70 3.03 -0.17 -0.97
N ILE A 71 2.83 -0.56 -2.22
CA ILE A 71 3.87 -0.58 -3.24
C ILE A 71 3.39 0.10 -4.52
N ALA A 72 4.30 0.79 -5.21
CA ALA A 72 4.08 1.36 -6.53
C ALA A 72 5.17 0.86 -7.47
N TYR A 73 4.78 0.31 -8.61
CA TYR A 73 5.73 -0.16 -9.62
C TYR A 73 5.97 0.94 -10.64
N ARG A 74 7.23 1.31 -10.82
CA ARG A 74 7.67 2.20 -11.88
C ARG A 74 8.46 1.39 -12.91
N GLU A 75 8.79 2.02 -14.03
CA GLU A 75 9.44 1.34 -15.17
C GLU A 75 10.73 0.59 -14.79
N HIS A 76 11.56 1.18 -13.92
CA HIS A 76 12.85 0.61 -13.55
C HIS A 76 13.04 0.45 -12.04
N SER A 77 12.03 0.74 -11.25
CA SER A 77 12.16 0.68 -9.79
C SER A 77 10.79 0.56 -9.11
N GLU A 78 10.81 0.23 -7.83
CA GLU A 78 9.61 0.23 -7.01
C GLU A 78 9.74 1.27 -5.91
N LEU A 79 8.58 1.82 -5.50
CA LEU A 79 8.45 2.59 -4.27
C LEU A 79 7.65 1.74 -3.30
N MET A 80 8.13 1.60 -2.06
CA MET A 80 7.43 0.83 -1.05
C MET A 80 7.42 1.58 0.28
N THR A 81 6.33 1.40 1.01
CA THR A 81 6.29 1.82 2.40
C THR A 81 6.98 0.76 3.27
N GLU A 82 7.29 1.12 4.51
CA GLU A 82 7.69 0.15 5.51
C GLU A 82 6.50 -0.79 5.79
N THR A 83 6.82 -2.01 6.22
CA THR A 83 5.78 -2.96 6.62
C THR A 83 5.22 -2.55 7.97
N VAL A 84 3.90 -2.46 8.05
CA VAL A 84 3.17 -2.18 9.28
C VAL A 84 2.53 -3.49 9.74
N MET A 85 2.69 -3.83 11.01
CA MET A 85 1.97 -4.96 11.61
C MET A 85 0.63 -4.47 12.12
N LEU A 86 -0.44 -4.85 11.45
CA LEU A 86 -1.79 -4.53 11.87
C LEU A 86 -2.11 -5.35 13.12
N PRO A 87 -2.58 -4.72 14.21
CA PRO A 87 -2.88 -5.46 15.43
C PRO A 87 -4.08 -6.39 15.26
N ALA A 88 -4.14 -7.45 16.05
CA ALA A 88 -5.32 -8.28 16.14
C ALA A 88 -6.47 -7.48 16.74
N GLY A 89 -7.69 -7.72 16.29
CA GLY A 89 -8.88 -7.05 16.82
C GLY A 89 -10.06 -7.13 15.86
N LYS A 90 -11.18 -6.59 16.30
CA LYS A 90 -12.44 -6.59 15.55
C LYS A 90 -12.76 -5.23 14.94
N GLU A 91 -12.03 -4.20 15.34
CA GLU A 91 -12.25 -2.83 14.86
C GLU A 91 -11.70 -2.64 13.47
N ASP A 92 -12.39 -1.83 12.69
CA ASP A 92 -11.90 -1.39 11.38
C ASP A 92 -10.66 -0.52 11.56
N LEU A 93 -9.76 -0.59 10.61
CA LEU A 93 -8.52 0.17 10.62
C LEU A 93 -8.52 1.15 9.44
N ARG A 94 -7.90 2.32 9.66
CA ARG A 94 -7.79 3.36 8.64
C ARG A 94 -6.36 3.83 8.53
N PHE A 95 -5.86 3.82 7.30
CA PHE A 95 -4.51 4.28 6.97
C PHE A 95 -4.56 5.25 5.81
N GLU A 96 -3.53 6.08 5.70
CA GLU A 96 -3.33 6.91 4.54
C GLU A 96 -1.89 6.77 4.05
N VAL A 97 -1.71 6.92 2.74
CA VAL A 97 -0.40 6.90 2.11
C VAL A 97 -0.15 8.23 1.43
N GLU A 98 1.01 8.80 1.68
CA GLU A 98 1.41 10.09 1.11
C GLU A 98 2.67 9.91 0.27
N THR A 99 2.70 10.59 -0.86
CA THR A 99 3.88 10.64 -1.73
C THR A 99 4.69 11.86 -1.30
N ILE A 100 5.94 11.66 -0.94
CA ILE A 100 6.81 12.73 -0.43
C ILE A 100 8.10 12.79 -1.22
N TYR A 101 8.68 13.99 -1.26
CA TYR A 101 10.06 14.18 -1.69
C TYR A 101 10.93 14.30 -0.44
N ASN A 102 11.93 13.42 -0.31
CA ASN A 102 12.97 13.69 0.67
C ASN A 102 13.97 14.68 0.05
N GLY A 103 14.79 15.33 0.88
CA GLY A 103 15.62 16.49 0.50
C GLY A 103 16.63 16.31 -0.64
N SER A 104 16.72 15.14 -1.27
CA SER A 104 17.64 14.86 -2.38
C SER A 104 16.89 14.56 -3.68
N ARG A 105 15.67 15.03 -3.83
CA ARG A 105 14.79 14.80 -5.00
C ARG A 105 14.39 13.33 -5.22
N LYS A 106 14.53 12.50 -4.19
CA LYS A 106 14.06 11.12 -4.26
C LYS A 106 12.61 11.07 -3.83
N LEU A 107 11.80 10.39 -4.61
CA LEU A 107 10.42 10.10 -4.24
C LEU A 107 10.39 8.98 -3.21
N ALA A 108 9.51 9.11 -2.25
CA ALA A 108 9.22 8.07 -1.28
C ALA A 108 7.71 8.05 -1.03
N ILE A 109 7.22 6.95 -0.55
CA ILE A 109 5.83 6.86 -0.08
C ILE A 109 5.83 6.48 1.39
N GLU A 110 4.94 7.10 2.15
CA GLU A 110 4.86 6.95 3.59
C GLU A 110 3.45 6.50 3.97
N LEU A 111 3.39 5.47 4.79
CA LEU A 111 2.13 4.91 5.29
C LEU A 111 1.99 5.25 6.76
N ARG A 112 0.83 5.78 7.16
CA ARG A 112 0.54 6.11 8.55
C ARG A 112 -0.93 5.88 8.86
N GLU A 113 -1.24 5.75 10.14
CA GLU A 113 -2.63 5.70 10.56
C GLU A 113 -3.32 7.01 10.19
N SER A 114 -4.50 6.88 9.58
CA SER A 114 -5.32 8.04 9.27
C SER A 114 -5.92 8.60 10.55
N PRO A 115 -5.93 9.93 10.75
CA PRO A 115 -6.68 10.51 11.86
C PRO A 115 -8.16 10.13 11.69
N GLU A 116 -8.81 9.82 12.81
CA GLU A 116 -10.21 9.43 12.75
C GLU A 116 -11.05 10.56 12.12
N PRO A 117 -11.88 10.21 11.14
CA PRO A 117 -12.82 11.20 10.64
C PRO A 117 -13.82 11.55 11.74
N ASP A 118 -14.03 12.78 11.92
CA ASP A 118 -15.04 13.25 12.85
C ASP A 118 -16.45 12.86 12.40
#